data_2d0922d7a4ddce434fcb78dcbe4bb875
#
_entry.id   2d0922d7a4ddce434fcb78dcbe4bb875
#
_cell.length_a   1.000
_cell.length_b   1.000
_cell.length_c   1.000
_cell.angle_alpha   90.00
_cell.angle_beta   90.00
_cell.angle_gamma   90.00
#
_symmetry.space_group_name_H-M   'P 1'
#
loop_
_entity.id
_entity.type
_entity.pdbx_description
1 polymer ?
#
loop_
_entity_poly.entity_id
_entity_poly.type
_entity_poly.pdbx_seq_one_letter_code
_entity_poly.pdbx_strand_id
1 'polypeptide(L)'
;MNEKNIRNIFYYKHYYLDFFNSLDNEVKKKFNWTLKLIATVERVPVKFFKHIENSDGLYEIRVEIGSNIYRVFSFFDKGKLIILINGFQKKTRKTPKREIEKAEKLKEQYFYEKEIK
;
A
#
# COMPACT_ATOMS: atom_id res chain seq x y z
N MET A 1 -26.81 -1.43 6.37
CA MET A 1 -26.52 -0.62 5.17
C MET A 1 -25.14 -0.99 4.64
N ASN A 2 -25.06 -1.35 3.38
CA ASN A 2 -23.80 -1.75 2.78
C ASN A 2 -23.00 -0.53 2.32
N GLU A 3 -21.77 -0.45 2.75
CA GLU A 3 -20.87 0.58 2.26
C GLU A 3 -20.44 0.21 0.85
N LYS A 4 -20.50 1.18 -0.04
CA LYS A 4 -20.01 0.97 -1.40
C LYS A 4 -18.52 1.25 -1.45
N ASN A 5 -17.76 0.35 -2.03
CA ASN A 5 -16.34 0.59 -2.26
C ASN A 5 -16.18 1.56 -3.43
N ILE A 6 -15.47 2.66 -3.17
CA ILE A 6 -15.11 3.62 -4.21
C ILE A 6 -13.87 3.12 -4.93
N ARG A 7 -12.98 2.46 -4.20
CA ARG A 7 -11.77 1.86 -4.75
C ARG A 7 -11.74 0.39 -4.40
N ASN A 8 -11.17 -0.42 -5.30
CA ASN A 8 -10.96 -1.84 -5.05
C ASN A 8 -9.49 -2.06 -4.72
N ILE A 9 -9.22 -2.93 -3.76
CA ILE A 9 -7.86 -3.16 -3.28
C ILE A 9 -7.53 -4.64 -3.41
N PHE A 10 -6.45 -4.94 -4.14
CA PHE A 10 -5.93 -6.30 -4.29
C PHE A 10 -4.43 -6.28 -3.96
N TYR A 11 -3.81 -7.43 -3.90
CA TYR A 11 -2.37 -7.51 -3.67
C TYR A 11 -1.72 -8.38 -4.74
N TYR A 12 -0.47 -8.07 -5.03
CA TYR A 12 0.32 -8.77 -6.01
C TYR A 12 1.19 -9.82 -5.32
N LYS A 13 0.99 -11.09 -5.69
CA LYS A 13 1.72 -12.23 -5.11
C LYS A 13 1.58 -12.22 -3.57
N HIS A 14 2.65 -12.49 -2.82
CA HIS A 14 2.59 -12.61 -1.38
C HIS A 14 3.30 -11.50 -0.60
N TYR A 15 3.76 -10.46 -1.29
CA TYR A 15 4.56 -9.41 -0.65
C TYR A 15 3.82 -8.73 0.50
N TYR A 16 2.61 -8.27 0.23
CA TYR A 16 1.82 -7.63 1.28
C TYR A 16 1.45 -8.61 2.38
N LEU A 17 1.01 -9.83 2.03
CA LEU A 17 0.59 -10.82 3.01
C LEU A 17 1.73 -11.23 3.93
N ASP A 18 2.93 -11.43 3.38
CA ASP A 18 4.09 -11.77 4.21
C ASP A 18 4.39 -10.68 5.21
N PHE A 19 4.36 -9.43 4.77
CA PHE A 19 4.55 -8.30 5.66
C PHE A 19 3.44 -8.24 6.71
N PHE A 20 2.18 -8.30 6.28
CA PHE A 20 1.03 -8.23 7.16
C PHE A 20 1.07 -9.31 8.25
N ASN A 21 1.38 -10.54 7.85
CA ASN A 21 1.41 -11.67 8.78
C ASN A 21 2.52 -11.58 9.81
N SER A 22 3.54 -10.76 9.56
CA SER A 22 4.63 -10.55 10.51
C SER A 22 4.30 -9.51 11.59
N LEU A 23 3.18 -8.83 11.47
CA LEU A 23 2.82 -7.72 12.35
C LEU A 23 2.04 -8.18 13.58
N ASP A 24 2.10 -7.38 14.65
CA ASP A 24 1.27 -7.61 15.83
C ASP A 24 -0.20 -7.40 15.51
N ASN A 25 -1.07 -8.04 16.29
CA ASN A 25 -2.51 -7.95 16.06
C ASN A 25 -3.05 -6.53 16.04
N GLU A 26 -2.53 -5.68 16.91
CA GLU A 26 -2.96 -4.28 16.95
C GLU A 26 -2.65 -3.55 15.65
N VAL A 27 -1.46 -3.81 15.08
CA VAL A 27 -1.05 -3.20 13.82
C VAL A 27 -1.88 -3.76 12.68
N LYS A 28 -2.12 -5.08 12.68
CA LYS A 28 -2.98 -5.71 11.66
C LYS A 28 -4.38 -5.10 11.63
N LYS A 29 -4.97 -4.89 12.80
CA LYS A 29 -6.30 -4.27 12.89
C LYS A 29 -6.30 -2.88 12.30
N LYS A 30 -5.25 -2.11 12.57
CA LYS A 30 -5.17 -0.76 12.03
C LYS A 30 -4.94 -0.74 10.53
N PHE A 31 -4.18 -1.70 9.98
CA PHE A 31 -4.06 -1.85 8.54
C PHE A 31 -5.40 -2.16 7.91
N ASN A 32 -6.16 -3.10 8.47
CA ASN A 32 -7.48 -3.43 7.95
C ASN A 32 -8.41 -2.23 7.98
N TRP A 33 -8.37 -1.46 9.06
CA TRP A 33 -9.16 -0.23 9.18
C TRP A 33 -8.75 0.79 8.13
N THR A 34 -7.44 0.99 7.95
CA THR A 34 -6.91 1.95 6.99
C THR A 34 -7.27 1.57 5.55
N LEU A 35 -7.16 0.28 5.21
CA LEU A 35 -7.53 -0.19 3.88
C LEU A 35 -9.02 0.01 3.62
N LYS A 36 -9.86 -0.23 4.63
CA LYS A 36 -11.29 0.01 4.48
C LYS A 36 -11.57 1.49 4.27
N LEU A 37 -10.86 2.36 4.98
CA LEU A 37 -10.97 3.80 4.80
C LEU A 37 -10.63 4.20 3.36
N ILE A 38 -9.51 3.68 2.85
CA ILE A 38 -9.08 3.97 1.47
C ILE A 38 -10.09 3.46 0.46
N ALA A 39 -10.72 2.32 0.74
CA ALA A 39 -11.70 1.73 -0.18
C ALA A 39 -13.03 2.50 -0.20
N THR A 40 -13.42 3.13 0.91
CA THR A 40 -14.77 3.67 1.05
C THR A 40 -14.88 5.20 1.11
N VAL A 41 -13.83 5.90 1.52
CA VAL A 41 -13.86 7.35 1.68
C VAL A 41 -13.38 8.04 0.42
N GLU A 42 -14.15 9.02 -0.07
CA GLU A 42 -13.81 9.70 -1.32
C GLU A 42 -12.47 10.42 -1.26
N ARG A 43 -12.26 11.22 -0.21
CA ARG A 43 -10.98 11.93 -0.01
C ARG A 43 -10.25 11.36 1.19
N VAL A 44 -9.21 10.60 0.91
CA VAL A 44 -8.41 9.99 1.97
C VAL A 44 -7.33 10.98 2.42
N PRO A 45 -7.24 11.26 3.73
CA PRO A 45 -6.17 12.15 4.22
C PRO A 45 -4.79 11.62 3.85
N VAL A 46 -3.88 12.55 3.50
CA VAL A 46 -2.52 12.18 3.08
C VAL A 46 -1.73 11.42 4.14
N LYS A 47 -2.11 11.55 5.40
CA LYS A 47 -1.43 10.80 6.46
C LYS A 47 -1.67 9.28 6.35
N PHE A 48 -2.68 8.86 5.60
CA PHE A 48 -2.97 7.44 5.40
C PHE A 48 -2.59 6.95 4.02
N PHE A 49 -2.67 7.81 3.01
CA PHE A 49 -2.48 7.40 1.62
C PHE A 49 -1.89 8.57 0.83
N LYS A 50 -0.65 8.43 0.38
CA LYS A 50 0.07 9.54 -0.20
C LYS A 50 0.89 9.12 -1.41
N HIS A 51 0.86 9.92 -2.48
CA HIS A 51 1.73 9.72 -3.64
C HIS A 51 3.19 9.96 -3.23
N ILE A 52 4.08 9.09 -3.67
CA ILE A 52 5.51 9.22 -3.41
C ILE A 52 6.13 10.08 -4.50
N GLU A 53 6.68 11.22 -4.11
CA GLU A 53 7.32 12.14 -5.05
C GLU A 53 8.49 11.47 -5.77
N ASN A 54 8.66 11.84 -7.03
CA ASN A 54 9.73 11.32 -7.90
C ASN A 54 9.61 9.81 -8.16
N SER A 55 8.47 9.21 -7.89
CA SER A 55 8.20 7.83 -8.25
C SER A 55 7.31 7.77 -9.47
N ASP A 56 7.28 6.62 -10.11
CA ASP A 56 6.38 6.37 -11.24
C ASP A 56 5.05 5.84 -10.73
N GLY A 57 4.24 6.73 -10.15
CA GLY A 57 2.89 6.39 -9.74
C GLY A 57 2.79 5.53 -8.49
N LEU A 58 3.81 5.52 -7.63
CA LEU A 58 3.73 4.78 -6.38
C LEU A 58 3.02 5.60 -5.32
N TYR A 59 2.21 4.91 -4.52
CA TYR A 59 1.53 5.47 -3.36
C TYR A 59 1.94 4.70 -2.12
N GLU A 60 1.97 5.39 -1.01
CA GLU A 60 2.31 4.79 0.26
C GLU A 60 1.07 4.79 1.15
N ILE A 61 0.80 3.61 1.73
CA ILE A 61 -0.22 3.46 2.75
C ILE A 61 0.50 3.46 4.08
N ARG A 62 0.10 4.36 4.97
CA ARG A 62 0.81 4.57 6.22
C ARG A 62 -0.04 4.25 7.42
N VAL A 63 0.53 3.48 8.36
CA VAL A 63 -0.10 3.17 9.64
C VAL A 63 0.86 3.56 10.75
N GLU A 64 0.37 4.35 11.71
CA GLU A 64 1.14 4.76 12.88
C GLU A 64 0.52 4.21 14.14
N ILE A 65 1.34 3.60 15.00
CA ILE A 65 0.93 3.19 16.34
C ILE A 65 2.03 3.58 17.30
N GLY A 66 1.73 4.52 18.20
CA GLY A 66 2.75 5.08 19.07
C GLY A 66 3.84 5.75 18.24
N SER A 67 5.08 5.36 18.46
CA SER A 67 6.21 5.88 17.70
C SER A 67 6.58 5.01 16.48
N ASN A 68 5.84 3.92 16.28
CA ASN A 68 6.13 2.99 15.18
C ASN A 68 5.36 3.38 13.93
N ILE A 69 6.06 3.39 12.79
CA ILE A 69 5.47 3.72 11.50
C ILE A 69 5.65 2.55 10.56
N TYR A 70 4.54 2.11 9.97
CA TYR A 70 4.53 1.00 9.01
C TYR A 70 4.04 1.52 7.68
N ARG A 71 4.64 1.07 6.59
CA ARG A 71 4.29 1.53 5.25
C ARG A 71 4.12 0.36 4.31
N VAL A 72 3.13 0.49 3.42
CA VAL A 72 2.92 -0.46 2.33
C VAL A 72 2.88 0.35 1.04
N PHE A 73 3.66 -0.07 0.06
CA PHE A 73 3.63 0.55 -1.26
C PHE A 73 2.48 -0.01 -2.07
N SER A 74 1.98 0.81 -2.96
CA SER A 74 0.85 0.45 -3.81
C SER A 74 0.87 1.30 -5.07
N PHE A 75 0.02 0.94 -6.03
CA PHE A 75 -0.15 1.74 -7.24
C PHE A 75 -1.54 1.47 -7.81
N PHE A 76 -2.00 2.36 -8.68
CA PHE A 76 -3.27 2.16 -9.37
C PHE A 76 -3.04 1.38 -10.65
N ASP A 77 -3.87 0.36 -10.89
CA ASP A 77 -3.89 -0.35 -12.16
C ASP A 77 -4.87 0.37 -13.09
N LYS A 78 -6.10 -0.01 -13.13
CA LYS A 78 -7.09 0.70 -13.92
C LYS A 78 -8.00 1.50 -13.03
N GLY A 79 -8.23 2.77 -13.38
CA GLY A 79 -9.19 3.59 -12.66
C GLY A 79 -8.92 3.60 -11.16
N LYS A 80 -9.80 2.97 -10.41
CA LYS A 80 -9.73 2.98 -8.95
C LYS A 80 -9.27 1.65 -8.34
N LEU A 81 -8.60 0.82 -9.12
CA LEU A 81 -8.04 -0.44 -8.63
C LEU A 81 -6.65 -0.22 -8.08
N ILE A 82 -6.48 -0.49 -6.79
CA ILE A 82 -5.20 -0.34 -6.10
C ILE A 82 -4.56 -1.71 -5.89
N ILE A 83 -3.29 -1.83 -6.22
CA ILE A 83 -2.52 -3.06 -6.05
C ILE A 83 -1.48 -2.85 -4.96
N LEU A 84 -1.55 -3.67 -3.91
CA LEU A 84 -0.59 -3.63 -2.80
C LEU A 84 0.64 -4.47 -3.16
N ILE A 85 1.80 -3.96 -2.83
CA ILE A 85 3.06 -4.67 -3.03
C ILE A 85 3.83 -4.75 -1.72
N ASN A 86 5.12 -4.40 -1.69
CA ASN A 86 5.93 -4.62 -0.49
C ASN A 86 5.62 -3.63 0.63
N GLY A 87 5.80 -4.10 1.86
CA GLY A 87 5.68 -3.27 3.04
C GLY A 87 6.92 -3.34 3.90
N PHE A 88 7.07 -2.39 4.80
CA PHE A 88 8.19 -2.36 5.73
C PHE A 88 7.86 -1.46 6.93
N GLN A 89 8.59 -1.69 8.03
CA GLN A 89 8.50 -0.81 9.19
C GLN A 89 9.54 0.28 9.03
N LYS A 90 9.10 1.52 9.08
CA LYS A 90 9.99 2.65 8.90
C LYS A 90 10.76 2.93 10.19
N LYS A 91 12.08 2.97 10.09
CA LYS A 91 12.94 3.25 11.23
C LYS A 91 13.58 4.64 11.17
N THR A 92 13.45 5.34 10.05
CA THR A 92 13.99 6.69 9.85
C THR A 92 12.93 7.58 9.23
N ARG A 93 13.18 8.88 9.20
CA ARG A 93 12.23 9.83 8.60
C ARG A 93 12.07 9.63 7.10
N LYS A 94 13.15 9.28 6.43
CA LYS A 94 13.10 9.09 4.98
C LYS A 94 12.76 7.65 4.65
N THR A 95 11.96 7.48 3.60
CA THR A 95 11.71 6.16 3.02
C THR A 95 13.00 5.69 2.36
N PRO A 96 13.53 4.51 2.72
CA PRO A 96 14.77 4.03 2.11
C PRO A 96 14.61 3.91 0.59
N LYS A 97 15.61 4.41 -0.12
CA LYS A 97 15.60 4.39 -1.57
C LYS A 97 15.45 2.97 -2.13
N ARG A 98 16.10 1.99 -1.50
CA ARG A 98 16.02 0.60 -1.97
C ARG A 98 14.59 0.03 -1.88
N GLU A 99 13.79 0.49 -0.91
CA GLU A 99 12.40 0.03 -0.80
C GLU A 99 11.56 0.60 -1.93
N ILE A 100 11.82 1.85 -2.31
CA ILE A 100 11.15 2.47 -3.45
C ILE A 100 11.55 1.77 -4.74
N GLU A 101 12.85 1.48 -4.92
CA GLU A 101 13.34 0.78 -6.10
C GLU A 101 12.73 -0.61 -6.21
N LYS A 102 12.61 -1.33 -5.08
CA LYS A 102 11.95 -2.63 -5.06
C LYS A 102 10.49 -2.52 -5.49
N ALA A 103 9.79 -1.51 -4.96
CA ALA A 103 8.38 -1.29 -5.31
C ALA A 103 8.22 -0.99 -6.81
N GLU A 104 9.11 -0.20 -7.38
CA GLU A 104 9.05 0.12 -8.80
C GLU A 104 9.28 -1.12 -9.66
N LYS A 105 10.22 -1.99 -9.26
CA LYS A 105 10.44 -3.26 -9.97
C LYS A 105 9.23 -4.18 -9.88
N LEU A 106 8.60 -4.25 -8.72
CA LEU A 106 7.41 -5.08 -8.55
C LEU A 106 6.23 -4.55 -9.38
N LYS A 107 6.10 -3.23 -9.48
CA LYS A 107 5.09 -2.63 -10.34
C LYS A 107 5.33 -2.98 -11.80
N GLU A 108 6.57 -2.85 -12.28
CA GLU A 108 6.92 -3.22 -13.65
C GLU A 108 6.61 -4.68 -13.89
N GLN A 109 7.00 -5.55 -12.97
CA GLN A 109 6.76 -6.99 -13.08
C GLN A 109 5.27 -7.30 -13.17
N TYR A 110 4.46 -6.63 -12.34
CA TYR A 110 3.02 -6.81 -12.36
C TYR A 110 2.43 -6.51 -13.75
N PHE A 111 2.77 -5.37 -14.31
CA PHE A 111 2.24 -4.99 -15.62
C PHE A 111 2.79 -5.85 -16.75
N TYR A 112 4.05 -6.26 -16.67
CA TYR A 112 4.64 -7.15 -17.64
C TYR A 112 3.90 -8.50 -17.65
N GLU A 113 3.70 -9.10 -16.49
CA GLU A 113 3.00 -10.37 -16.39
C GLU A 113 1.55 -10.27 -16.87
N LYS A 114 0.92 -9.14 -16.64
CA LYS A 114 -0.43 -8.90 -17.08
C LYS A 114 -0.55 -8.86 -18.60
N GLU A 115 0.45 -8.29 -19.27
CA GLU A 115 0.44 -8.15 -20.73
C GLU A 115 0.67 -9.45 -21.47
N ILE A 116 1.39 -10.39 -20.88
CA ILE A 116 1.73 -11.63 -21.57
C ILE A 116 0.67 -12.73 -21.44
N LYS A 117 -0.46 -12.42 -20.84
CA LYS A 117 -1.55 -13.40 -20.72
C LYS A 117 -2.38 -13.44 -21.99
#